data_b05a908a11343d2a52df800f295fce3e
#
_entry.id   b05a908a11343d2a52df800f295fce3e
#
_cell.length_a   1.000
_cell.length_b   1.000
_cell.length_c   1.000
_cell.angle_alpha   90.00
_cell.angle_beta   90.00
_cell.angle_gamma   90.00
#
_symmetry.space_group_name_H-M   'P 1'
#
loop_
_entity.id
_entity.type
_entity.pdbx_description
1 polymer ?
#
loop_
_entity_poly.entity_id
_entity_poly.type
_entity_poly.pdbx_seq_one_letter_code
_entity_poly.pdbx_strand_id
1 'polypeptide(L)'
;MKSIQSIRRGERLTILILVIFFIGMGILVFKVVRESSFYMSHSDDVTLGKVYDRNDQVLFDPDASTENYDANYFLDVGNVIGDNSGQMTNTLVSENIEKLQNYSLIFGATQHGKTAIYATLDHEANQKVYNAFGNKNGTAIAYNYLTGEILVCVSKPSVNILDNYSNISELPDGSLICKAFYETTPGSTQKIATTAAALETFGYDGLMSKSYTCNGIYTTKYNQQIKCHDLSGHGTENILQGFENSCNPFFAQLVQDMP
;
A
#
# COMPACT_ATOMS: atom_id res chain seq x y z
N MET A 1 3.32 -42.61 56.12
CA MET A 1 2.47 -41.41 56.38
C MET A 1 3.01 -40.09 55.81
N LYS A 2 4.31 -39.80 55.87
CA LYS A 2 4.87 -38.53 55.31
C LYS A 2 4.67 -38.35 53.77
N SER A 3 4.68 -39.43 52.97
CA SER A 3 4.49 -39.37 51.53
C SER A 3 3.06 -38.98 51.08
N ILE A 4 2.03 -39.50 51.79
CA ILE A 4 0.62 -39.18 51.46
C ILE A 4 0.28 -37.72 51.80
N GLN A 5 0.88 -37.17 52.87
CA GLN A 5 0.70 -35.75 53.21
C GLN A 5 1.37 -34.80 52.20
N SER A 6 2.51 -35.21 51.64
CA SER A 6 3.21 -34.47 50.59
C SER A 6 2.39 -34.44 49.28
N ILE A 7 1.81 -35.57 48.88
CA ILE A 7 0.94 -35.66 47.70
C ILE A 7 -0.30 -34.78 47.86
N ARG A 8 -1.00 -34.86 49.03
CA ARG A 8 -2.15 -34.00 49.29
C ARG A 8 -1.82 -32.51 49.35
N ARG A 9 -0.61 -32.14 49.77
CA ARG A 9 -0.15 -30.73 49.70
C ARG A 9 0.07 -30.30 48.27
N GLY A 10 0.68 -31.14 47.40
CA GLY A 10 0.86 -30.88 45.99
C GLY A 10 -0.48 -30.71 45.28
N GLU A 11 -1.44 -31.60 45.47
CA GLU A 11 -2.79 -31.49 44.93
C GLU A 11 -3.48 -30.17 45.29
N ARG A 12 -3.43 -29.79 46.59
CA ARG A 12 -4.04 -28.53 47.03
C ARG A 12 -3.38 -27.31 46.39
N LEU A 13 -2.05 -27.34 46.22
CA LEU A 13 -1.32 -26.28 45.58
C LEU A 13 -1.67 -26.16 44.09
N THR A 14 -1.77 -27.29 43.41
CA THR A 14 -2.19 -27.35 42.00
C THR A 14 -3.62 -26.83 41.83
N ILE A 15 -4.54 -27.23 42.67
CA ILE A 15 -5.92 -26.74 42.67
C ILE A 15 -5.94 -25.20 42.89
N LEU A 16 -5.15 -24.71 43.84
CA LEU A 16 -5.06 -23.27 44.12
C LEU A 16 -4.56 -22.49 42.93
N ILE A 17 -3.52 -23.01 42.28
CA ILE A 17 -2.96 -22.37 41.05
C ILE A 17 -4.01 -22.37 39.93
N LEU A 18 -4.71 -23.47 39.70
CA LEU A 18 -5.79 -23.56 38.71
C LEU A 18 -6.93 -22.57 39.01
N VAL A 19 -7.34 -22.45 40.26
CA VAL A 19 -8.40 -21.52 40.69
C VAL A 19 -7.94 -20.06 40.40
N ILE A 20 -6.72 -19.71 40.77
CA ILE A 20 -6.15 -18.37 40.48
C ILE A 20 -6.10 -18.12 38.99
N PHE A 21 -5.66 -19.11 38.18
CA PHE A 21 -5.61 -19.02 36.75
C PHE A 21 -7.02 -18.81 36.13
N PHE A 22 -8.03 -19.56 36.53
CA PHE A 22 -9.38 -19.40 36.03
C PHE A 22 -10.03 -18.07 36.45
N ILE A 23 -9.75 -17.61 37.67
CA ILE A 23 -10.19 -16.28 38.12
C ILE A 23 -9.52 -15.19 37.26
N GLY A 24 -8.20 -15.27 37.04
CA GLY A 24 -7.47 -14.34 36.21
C GLY A 24 -7.99 -14.33 34.77
N MET A 25 -8.23 -15.50 34.20
CA MET A 25 -8.83 -15.66 32.88
C MET A 25 -10.24 -15.08 32.81
N GLY A 26 -11.08 -15.31 33.84
CA GLY A 26 -12.42 -14.74 33.92
C GLY A 26 -12.41 -13.21 33.97
N ILE A 27 -11.48 -12.63 34.76
CA ILE A 27 -11.29 -11.17 34.80
C ILE A 27 -10.83 -10.63 33.45
N LEU A 28 -9.89 -11.30 32.77
CA LEU A 28 -9.40 -10.91 31.46
C LEU A 28 -10.54 -10.93 30.42
N VAL A 29 -11.28 -12.02 30.34
CA VAL A 29 -12.43 -12.17 29.43
C VAL A 29 -13.50 -11.12 29.72
N PHE A 30 -13.84 -10.91 31.00
CA PHE A 30 -14.80 -9.87 31.39
C PHE A 30 -14.33 -8.47 30.96
N LYS A 31 -13.05 -8.18 31.15
CA LYS A 31 -12.47 -6.89 30.74
C LYS A 31 -12.50 -6.73 29.23
N VAL A 32 -12.09 -7.76 28.48
CA VAL A 32 -12.13 -7.77 27.00
C VAL A 32 -13.56 -7.59 26.48
N VAL A 33 -14.55 -8.31 27.04
CA VAL A 33 -15.96 -8.19 26.63
C VAL A 33 -16.53 -6.81 26.99
N ARG A 34 -16.21 -6.28 28.16
CA ARG A 34 -16.66 -4.97 28.59
C ARG A 34 -16.06 -3.85 27.75
N GLU A 35 -14.81 -3.98 27.36
CA GLU A 35 -14.06 -2.97 26.60
C GLU A 35 -14.17 -3.17 25.08
N SER A 36 -14.65 -4.32 24.60
CA SER A 36 -14.95 -4.53 23.18
C SER A 36 -16.03 -3.58 22.66
N SER A 37 -17.00 -3.21 23.50
CA SER A 37 -17.98 -2.17 23.16
C SER A 37 -17.34 -0.78 23.05
N PHE A 38 -16.22 -0.55 23.72
CA PHE A 38 -15.43 0.67 23.65
C PHE A 38 -14.74 0.83 22.27
N TYR A 39 -14.16 -0.25 21.72
CA TYR A 39 -13.61 -0.25 20.35
C TYR A 39 -14.67 0.00 19.28
N MET A 40 -15.89 -0.48 19.52
CA MET A 40 -16.98 -0.34 18.54
C MET A 40 -17.71 1.00 18.61
N SER A 41 -17.56 1.75 19.69
CA SER A 41 -18.33 2.99 19.94
C SER A 41 -17.54 4.29 19.75
N HIS A 42 -16.31 4.29 19.19
CA HIS A 42 -15.47 5.48 19.04
C HIS A 42 -15.42 6.31 20.33
N SER A 43 -14.84 5.74 21.37
CA SER A 43 -14.74 6.44 22.64
C SER A 43 -13.71 7.58 22.53
N ASP A 44 -14.07 8.75 23.02
CA ASP A 44 -13.23 9.95 23.08
C ASP A 44 -11.90 9.76 23.85
N ASP A 45 -11.76 8.64 24.57
CA ASP A 45 -10.57 8.30 25.36
C ASP A 45 -9.47 7.61 24.53
N VAL A 46 -9.82 7.03 23.34
CA VAL A 46 -8.81 6.43 22.44
C VAL A 46 -8.42 7.45 21.40
N THR A 47 -7.18 7.89 21.48
CA THR A 47 -6.62 8.86 20.55
C THR A 47 -5.49 8.23 19.75
N LEU A 48 -5.32 8.68 18.51
CA LEU A 48 -4.20 8.28 17.66
C LEU A 48 -3.03 9.24 17.81
N GLY A 49 -1.82 8.75 17.56
CA GLY A 49 -0.64 9.56 17.39
C GLY A 49 -0.56 10.16 15.99
N LYS A 50 0.36 11.09 15.81
CA LYS A 50 0.64 11.75 14.53
C LYS A 50 1.59 10.92 13.67
N VAL A 51 1.49 11.11 12.35
CA VAL A 51 2.48 10.62 11.39
C VAL A 51 3.24 11.81 10.82
N TYR A 52 4.55 11.70 10.81
CA TYR A 52 5.46 12.71 10.28
C TYR A 52 6.20 12.18 9.05
N ASP A 53 6.61 13.07 8.18
CA ASP A 53 7.53 12.79 7.10
C ASP A 53 8.99 12.71 7.60
N ARG A 54 9.93 12.50 6.69
CA ARG A 54 11.37 12.46 6.99
C ARG A 54 11.96 13.80 7.46
N ASN A 55 11.24 14.91 7.27
CA ASN A 55 11.65 16.28 7.59
C ASN A 55 10.80 16.88 8.72
N ASP A 56 10.15 16.05 9.56
CA ASP A 56 9.26 16.45 10.66
C ASP A 56 7.98 17.21 10.21
N GLN A 57 7.60 17.14 8.92
CA GLN A 57 6.32 17.67 8.45
C GLN A 57 5.20 16.70 8.79
N VAL A 58 4.04 17.24 9.20
CA VAL A 58 2.88 16.41 9.56
C VAL A 58 2.25 15.82 8.31
N LEU A 59 2.12 14.48 8.25
CA LEU A 59 1.42 13.74 7.21
C LEU A 59 0.03 13.26 7.67
N PHE A 60 -0.16 13.11 8.97
CA PHE A 60 -1.44 12.78 9.59
C PHE A 60 -1.51 13.38 10.99
N ASP A 61 -2.61 14.03 11.27
CA ASP A 61 -2.95 14.54 12.58
C ASP A 61 -4.39 14.12 12.90
N PRO A 62 -4.63 13.30 13.93
CA PRO A 62 -5.99 12.91 14.32
C PRO A 62 -6.86 14.08 14.77
N ASP A 63 -6.24 15.17 15.22
CA ASP A 63 -6.91 16.40 15.64
C ASP A 63 -6.96 17.46 14.51
N ALA A 64 -6.66 17.03 13.25
CA ALA A 64 -6.65 17.93 12.10
C ALA A 64 -8.04 18.48 11.79
N SER A 65 -8.10 19.77 11.53
CA SER A 65 -9.30 20.50 11.13
C SER A 65 -8.95 21.62 10.16
N THR A 66 -9.95 22.22 9.55
CA THR A 66 -9.78 23.39 8.67
C THR A 66 -9.37 24.67 9.44
N GLU A 67 -9.34 24.63 10.78
CA GLU A 67 -8.85 25.72 11.61
C GLU A 67 -7.32 25.74 11.71
N ASN A 68 -6.67 24.54 11.66
CA ASN A 68 -5.23 24.41 11.85
C ASN A 68 -4.47 23.95 10.59
N TYR A 69 -5.19 23.50 9.54
CA TYR A 69 -4.57 23.11 8.26
C TYR A 69 -5.34 23.66 7.07
N ASP A 70 -4.62 23.98 6.00
CA ASP A 70 -5.23 24.28 4.70
C ASP A 70 -6.02 23.08 4.19
N ALA A 71 -7.16 23.32 3.54
CA ALA A 71 -8.04 22.28 3.02
C ALA A 71 -7.33 21.30 2.06
N ASN A 72 -6.26 21.73 1.41
CA ASN A 72 -5.50 20.92 0.44
C ASN A 72 -4.23 20.30 1.04
N TYR A 73 -3.94 20.55 2.32
CA TYR A 73 -2.67 20.18 2.93
C TYR A 73 -2.35 18.70 2.83
N PHE A 74 -3.34 17.83 2.99
CA PHE A 74 -3.16 16.37 2.98
C PHE A 74 -3.55 15.68 1.67
N LEU A 75 -3.94 16.43 0.62
CA LEU A 75 -4.41 15.84 -0.64
C LEU A 75 -3.36 14.97 -1.34
N ASP A 76 -2.10 15.31 -1.22
CA ASP A 76 -0.99 14.62 -1.89
C ASP A 76 -0.63 13.29 -1.23
N VAL A 77 -0.93 13.12 0.06
CA VAL A 77 -0.53 11.96 0.88
C VAL A 77 -1.71 11.15 1.42
N GLY A 78 -2.93 11.68 1.42
CA GLY A 78 -4.09 11.06 2.06
C GLY A 78 -4.32 9.60 1.67
N ASN A 79 -4.24 9.27 0.38
CA ASN A 79 -4.43 7.90 -0.11
C ASN A 79 -3.38 6.89 0.38
N VAL A 80 -2.21 7.36 0.82
CA VAL A 80 -1.09 6.52 1.30
C VAL A 80 -1.06 6.47 2.81
N ILE A 81 -1.25 7.63 3.43
CA ILE A 81 -1.17 7.78 4.88
C ILE A 81 -2.47 7.31 5.54
N GLY A 82 -3.62 7.66 4.97
CA GLY A 82 -4.93 7.28 5.51
C GLY A 82 -5.59 8.37 6.32
N ASP A 83 -6.71 8.01 6.91
CA ASP A 83 -7.63 8.90 7.60
C ASP A 83 -7.91 8.42 9.04
N ASN A 84 -8.59 9.26 9.80
CA ASN A 84 -9.03 8.96 11.16
C ASN A 84 -10.35 8.17 11.21
N SER A 85 -11.11 8.16 10.11
CA SER A 85 -12.44 7.52 10.04
C SER A 85 -12.39 6.03 9.69
N GLY A 86 -11.23 5.52 9.23
CA GLY A 86 -11.06 4.13 8.80
C GLY A 86 -11.74 3.81 7.47
N GLN A 87 -12.10 4.80 6.67
CA GLN A 87 -12.69 4.61 5.35
C GLN A 87 -11.64 4.13 4.32
N MET A 88 -10.39 4.51 4.53
CA MET A 88 -9.28 4.06 3.70
C MET A 88 -8.62 2.83 4.31
N THR A 89 -8.47 1.78 3.52
CA THR A 89 -7.78 0.55 3.90
C THR A 89 -6.41 0.45 3.22
N ASN A 90 -5.51 -0.39 3.75
CA ASN A 90 -4.14 -0.57 3.25
C ASN A 90 -3.34 0.75 3.26
N THR A 91 -3.54 1.55 4.30
CA THR A 91 -2.82 2.81 4.51
C THR A 91 -1.84 2.68 5.66
N LEU A 92 -0.91 3.63 5.76
CA LEU A 92 0.10 3.60 6.82
C LEU A 92 -0.56 3.68 8.21
N VAL A 93 -1.62 4.48 8.36
CA VAL A 93 -2.38 4.58 9.62
C VAL A 93 -3.09 3.27 9.92
N SER A 94 -3.84 2.69 8.96
CA SER A 94 -4.60 1.44 9.17
C SER A 94 -3.69 0.25 9.52
N GLU A 95 -2.53 0.14 8.87
CA GLU A 95 -1.56 -0.94 9.12
C GLU A 95 -0.77 -0.77 10.44
N ASN A 96 -0.73 0.43 11.00
CA ASN A 96 -0.02 0.72 12.24
C ASN A 96 -0.92 1.24 13.36
N ILE A 97 -2.21 0.97 13.27
CA ILE A 97 -3.20 1.46 14.24
C ILE A 97 -2.82 1.09 15.69
N GLU A 98 -2.34 -0.13 15.92
CA GLU A 98 -1.92 -0.60 17.25
C GLU A 98 -0.74 0.20 17.83
N LYS A 99 0.14 0.75 16.97
CA LYS A 99 1.25 1.58 17.41
C LYS A 99 0.84 3.03 17.64
N LEU A 100 -0.11 3.51 16.84
CA LEU A 100 -0.60 4.89 16.90
C LEU A 100 -1.57 5.12 18.05
N GLN A 101 -2.38 4.10 18.40
CA GLN A 101 -3.35 4.24 19.47
C GLN A 101 -2.72 4.17 20.86
N ASN A 102 -3.27 4.91 21.80
CA ASN A 102 -2.87 4.91 23.21
C ASN A 102 -3.62 3.84 24.02
N TYR A 103 -4.00 2.73 23.42
CA TYR A 103 -4.78 1.69 24.06
C TYR A 103 -4.01 0.40 24.29
N SER A 104 -4.23 -0.20 25.44
CA SER A 104 -3.73 -1.53 25.79
C SER A 104 -4.88 -2.44 26.20
N LEU A 105 -4.91 -3.67 25.69
CA LEU A 105 -5.93 -4.66 26.04
C LEU A 105 -5.99 -4.95 27.55
N ILE A 106 -4.85 -4.84 28.25
CA ILE A 106 -4.73 -5.12 29.68
C ILE A 106 -5.03 -3.89 30.53
N PHE A 107 -4.56 -2.72 30.12
CA PHE A 107 -4.61 -1.50 30.92
C PHE A 107 -5.66 -0.47 30.47
N GLY A 108 -6.30 -0.71 29.30
CA GLY A 108 -7.24 0.25 28.70
C GLY A 108 -6.49 1.43 28.04
N ALA A 109 -7.16 2.58 27.93
CA ALA A 109 -6.52 3.80 27.45
C ALA A 109 -5.40 4.22 28.41
N THR A 110 -4.19 4.36 27.88
CA THR A 110 -3.01 4.73 28.66
C THR A 110 -2.76 6.22 28.57
N GLN A 111 -2.39 6.84 29.69
CA GLN A 111 -1.98 8.25 29.70
C GLN A 111 -0.57 8.47 29.11
N HIS A 112 0.10 7.39 28.73
CA HIS A 112 1.45 7.43 28.14
C HIS A 112 1.31 7.86 26.68
N GLY A 113 1.92 8.96 26.37
CA GLY A 113 1.83 9.77 25.17
C GLY A 113 1.65 9.02 23.85
N LYS A 114 0.91 9.64 22.98
CA LYS A 114 0.66 9.22 21.60
C LYS A 114 1.98 8.84 20.93
N THR A 115 2.07 7.63 20.41
CA THR A 115 3.27 7.19 19.68
C THR A 115 3.26 7.83 18.29
N ALA A 116 4.28 8.59 17.96
CA ALA A 116 4.45 9.12 16.61
C ALA A 116 5.08 8.07 15.69
N ILE A 117 4.71 8.10 14.41
CA ILE A 117 5.35 7.33 13.34
C ILE A 117 6.02 8.29 12.38
N TYR A 118 7.20 7.93 11.91
CA TYR A 118 7.95 8.66 10.90
C TYR A 118 7.99 7.84 9.61
N ALA A 119 7.43 8.42 8.53
CA ALA A 119 7.49 7.86 7.19
C ALA A 119 8.77 8.32 6.47
N THR A 120 9.17 7.58 5.46
CA THR A 120 10.29 7.96 4.59
C THR A 120 9.90 8.96 3.51
N LEU A 121 8.59 9.29 3.39
CA LEU A 121 8.08 10.26 2.44
C LEU A 121 8.66 11.66 2.69
N ASP A 122 8.74 12.43 1.62
CA ASP A 122 9.06 13.86 1.61
C ASP A 122 7.78 14.61 1.19
N HIS A 123 7.15 15.32 2.14
CA HIS A 123 5.86 15.97 1.92
C HIS A 123 5.95 17.06 0.84
N GLU A 124 7.01 17.85 0.85
CA GLU A 124 7.20 18.91 -0.16
C GLU A 124 7.35 18.32 -1.57
N ALA A 125 8.08 17.21 -1.70
CA ALA A 125 8.22 16.49 -2.96
C ALA A 125 6.88 15.89 -3.41
N ASN A 126 6.09 15.28 -2.49
CA ASN A 126 4.76 14.77 -2.79
C ASN A 126 3.83 15.88 -3.30
N GLN A 127 3.79 17.04 -2.65
CA GLN A 127 2.98 18.18 -3.08
C GLN A 127 3.36 18.66 -4.50
N LYS A 128 4.66 18.77 -4.79
CA LYS A 128 5.13 19.15 -6.13
C LYS A 128 4.67 18.18 -7.21
N VAL A 129 4.79 16.88 -6.93
CA VAL A 129 4.36 15.82 -7.86
C VAL A 129 2.83 15.80 -7.99
N TYR A 130 2.09 15.92 -6.91
CA TYR A 130 0.61 15.99 -6.92
C TYR A 130 0.13 17.16 -7.80
N ASN A 131 0.73 18.33 -7.64
CA ASN A 131 0.39 19.52 -8.40
C ASN A 131 0.76 19.36 -9.90
N ALA A 132 1.86 18.68 -10.22
CA ALA A 132 2.27 18.41 -11.59
C ALA A 132 1.29 17.52 -12.37
N PHE A 133 0.47 16.70 -11.70
CA PHE A 133 -0.61 15.97 -12.36
C PHE A 133 -1.66 16.90 -13.00
N GLY A 134 -1.83 18.12 -12.49
CA GLY A 134 -2.90 19.02 -12.95
C GLY A 134 -4.26 18.33 -12.89
N ASN A 135 -4.95 18.23 -14.02
CA ASN A 135 -6.26 17.56 -14.13
C ASN A 135 -6.18 16.07 -14.51
N LYS A 136 -4.98 15.47 -14.53
CA LYS A 136 -4.80 14.06 -14.88
C LYS A 136 -4.91 13.18 -13.63
N ASN A 137 -5.50 12.01 -13.79
CA ASN A 137 -5.54 10.96 -12.76
C ASN A 137 -4.40 9.95 -12.98
N GLY A 138 -3.90 9.39 -11.90
CA GLY A 138 -2.84 8.40 -11.96
C GLY A 138 -2.09 8.27 -10.64
N THR A 139 -0.94 7.64 -10.69
CA THR A 139 -0.04 7.51 -9.55
C THR A 139 1.40 7.76 -9.96
N ALA A 140 2.21 8.25 -9.03
CA ALA A 140 3.65 8.40 -9.18
C ALA A 140 4.35 7.96 -7.89
N ILE A 141 5.42 7.17 -8.07
CA ILE A 141 6.28 6.72 -6.97
C ILE A 141 7.72 7.07 -7.32
N ALA A 142 8.43 7.61 -6.34
CA ALA A 142 9.88 7.72 -6.38
C ALA A 142 10.47 7.07 -5.13
N TYR A 143 11.43 6.19 -5.33
CA TYR A 143 12.09 5.49 -4.23
C TYR A 143 13.60 5.44 -4.42
N ASN A 144 14.31 5.35 -3.33
CA ASN A 144 15.75 5.13 -3.34
C ASN A 144 16.01 3.62 -3.57
N TYR A 145 16.53 3.27 -4.74
CA TYR A 145 16.75 1.87 -5.12
C TYR A 145 17.82 1.16 -4.27
N LEU A 146 18.69 1.91 -3.57
CA LEU A 146 19.71 1.35 -2.69
C LEU A 146 19.17 1.04 -1.30
N THR A 147 18.29 1.91 -0.76
CA THR A 147 17.78 1.77 0.62
C THR A 147 16.37 1.19 0.66
N GLY A 148 15.62 1.25 -0.44
CA GLY A 148 14.20 0.90 -0.51
C GLY A 148 13.26 1.96 0.05
N GLU A 149 13.77 3.10 0.53
CA GLU A 149 12.94 4.19 1.05
C GLU A 149 12.07 4.80 -0.03
N ILE A 150 10.77 4.87 0.21
CA ILE A 150 9.81 5.56 -0.66
C ILE A 150 9.82 7.05 -0.28
N LEU A 151 10.23 7.89 -1.22
CA LEU A 151 10.33 9.33 -1.03
C LEU A 151 9.07 10.06 -1.49
N VAL A 152 8.48 9.56 -2.57
CA VAL A 152 7.23 10.09 -3.15
C VAL A 152 6.29 8.92 -3.41
N CYS A 153 5.04 9.07 -3.00
CA CYS A 153 3.96 8.15 -3.37
C CYS A 153 2.66 8.96 -3.45
N VAL A 154 2.31 9.36 -4.66
CA VAL A 154 1.15 10.19 -4.95
C VAL A 154 0.12 9.39 -5.73
N SER A 155 -1.15 9.53 -5.36
CA SER A 155 -2.29 8.94 -6.09
C SER A 155 -3.36 10.00 -6.31
N LYS A 156 -3.90 10.07 -7.54
CA LYS A 156 -4.93 11.04 -7.93
C LYS A 156 -6.04 10.35 -8.76
N PRO A 157 -7.34 10.63 -8.54
CA PRO A 157 -7.86 11.62 -7.62
C PRO A 157 -7.57 11.25 -6.17
N SER A 158 -7.62 12.25 -5.30
CA SER A 158 -7.50 12.12 -3.86
C SER A 158 -8.71 12.79 -3.21
N VAL A 159 -8.81 12.68 -1.90
CA VAL A 159 -9.88 13.25 -1.11
C VAL A 159 -9.30 14.10 0.01
N ASN A 160 -10.00 15.17 0.34
CA ASN A 160 -9.67 15.96 1.53
C ASN A 160 -10.08 15.15 2.78
N ILE A 161 -9.10 14.64 3.51
CA ILE A 161 -9.35 13.84 4.72
C ILE A 161 -9.92 14.68 5.89
N LEU A 162 -9.93 16.02 5.77
CA LEU A 162 -10.53 16.92 6.75
C LEU A 162 -12.06 17.03 6.63
N ASP A 163 -12.64 16.59 5.53
CA ASP A 163 -14.10 16.72 5.26
C ASP A 163 -14.95 15.59 5.83
N ASN A 164 -14.39 14.68 6.63
CA ASN A 164 -15.09 13.52 7.21
C ASN A 164 -15.96 12.73 6.22
N TYR A 165 -15.67 12.81 4.91
CA TYR A 165 -16.35 12.08 3.83
C TYR A 165 -17.87 12.21 3.82
N SER A 166 -18.39 13.42 4.06
CA SER A 166 -19.83 13.69 4.11
C SER A 166 -20.61 13.14 2.90
N ASN A 167 -19.94 13.00 1.73
CA ASN A 167 -20.53 12.50 0.48
C ASN A 167 -19.62 11.51 -0.24
N ILE A 168 -19.33 10.35 0.36
CA ILE A 168 -18.47 9.31 -0.27
C ILE A 168 -18.98 8.91 -1.66
N SER A 169 -20.31 8.85 -1.86
CA SER A 169 -20.91 8.47 -3.13
C SER A 169 -20.69 9.48 -4.27
N GLU A 170 -20.28 10.69 -3.96
CA GLU A 170 -19.99 11.75 -4.94
C GLU A 170 -18.51 11.87 -5.29
N LEU A 171 -17.65 11.12 -4.58
CA LEU A 171 -16.22 11.14 -4.85
C LEU A 171 -15.90 10.46 -6.19
N PRO A 172 -14.95 11.00 -6.96
CA PRO A 172 -14.47 10.34 -8.17
C PRO A 172 -13.93 8.94 -7.87
N ASP A 173 -14.12 8.00 -8.81
CA ASP A 173 -13.63 6.64 -8.68
C ASP A 173 -12.12 6.60 -8.40
N GLY A 174 -11.76 5.84 -7.37
CA GLY A 174 -10.37 5.68 -6.94
C GLY A 174 -9.83 6.78 -6.03
N SER A 175 -10.69 7.68 -5.50
CA SER A 175 -10.27 8.73 -4.57
C SER A 175 -9.81 8.20 -3.21
N LEU A 176 -10.30 7.03 -2.78
CA LEU A 176 -10.00 6.45 -1.47
C LEU A 176 -8.89 5.37 -1.52
N ILE A 177 -8.27 5.15 -2.68
CA ILE A 177 -7.24 4.12 -2.83
C ILE A 177 -5.92 4.69 -3.29
N CYS A 178 -4.82 4.10 -2.83
CA CYS A 178 -3.51 4.33 -3.42
C CYS A 178 -3.33 3.47 -4.67
N LYS A 179 -3.44 4.05 -5.85
CA LYS A 179 -3.34 3.33 -7.13
C LYS A 179 -1.98 2.63 -7.34
N ALA A 180 -0.97 3.03 -6.60
CA ALA A 180 0.35 2.41 -6.63
C ALA A 180 0.33 0.94 -6.18
N PHE A 181 -0.64 0.55 -5.35
CA PHE A 181 -0.79 -0.81 -4.81
C PHE A 181 -1.78 -1.67 -5.59
N TYR A 182 -2.33 -1.15 -6.68
CA TYR A 182 -3.30 -1.86 -7.50
C TYR A 182 -2.73 -2.21 -8.87
N GLU A 183 -3.11 -3.36 -9.38
CA GLU A 183 -2.74 -3.81 -10.71
C GLU A 183 -3.26 -2.84 -11.77
N THR A 184 -2.42 -2.51 -12.72
CA THR A 184 -2.76 -1.69 -13.88
C THR A 184 -2.14 -2.26 -15.13
N THR A 185 -2.70 -1.92 -16.30
CA THR A 185 -2.12 -2.31 -17.58
C THR A 185 -0.79 -1.58 -17.77
N PRO A 186 0.35 -2.31 -17.83
CA PRO A 186 1.67 -1.71 -17.90
C PRO A 186 1.94 -0.98 -19.23
N GLY A 187 1.19 -1.30 -20.28
CA GLY A 187 1.45 -0.76 -21.61
C GLY A 187 2.85 -1.14 -22.10
N SER A 188 3.52 -0.21 -22.78
CA SER A 188 4.86 -0.45 -23.36
C SER A 188 5.98 -0.62 -22.32
N THR A 189 5.77 -0.31 -21.05
CA THR A 189 6.76 -0.61 -20.01
C THR A 189 6.97 -2.11 -19.83
N GLN A 190 5.98 -2.95 -20.16
CA GLN A 190 6.10 -4.40 -20.20
C GLN A 190 7.22 -4.89 -21.14
N LYS A 191 7.55 -4.13 -22.18
CA LYS A 191 8.58 -4.48 -23.14
C LYS A 191 9.98 -4.57 -22.52
N ILE A 192 10.22 -3.81 -21.44
CA ILE A 192 11.47 -3.90 -20.66
C ILE A 192 11.61 -5.31 -20.06
N ALA A 193 10.57 -5.78 -19.37
CA ALA A 193 10.56 -7.12 -18.79
C ALA A 193 10.63 -8.23 -19.87
N THR A 194 9.92 -8.04 -20.98
CA THR A 194 9.96 -8.94 -22.12
C THR A 194 11.36 -9.03 -22.74
N THR A 195 12.05 -7.90 -22.89
CA THR A 195 13.43 -7.86 -23.39
C THR A 195 14.40 -8.56 -22.44
N ALA A 196 14.25 -8.36 -21.13
CA ALA A 196 15.07 -9.06 -20.13
C ALA A 196 14.86 -10.58 -20.19
N ALA A 197 13.61 -11.05 -20.26
CA ALA A 197 13.30 -12.47 -20.41
C ALA A 197 13.84 -13.06 -21.73
N ALA A 198 13.76 -12.32 -22.82
CA ALA A 198 14.32 -12.73 -24.11
C ALA A 198 15.87 -12.81 -24.07
N LEU A 199 16.51 -11.88 -23.34
CA LEU A 199 17.96 -11.90 -23.13
C LEU A 199 18.40 -13.13 -22.33
N GLU A 200 17.66 -13.50 -21.29
CA GLU A 200 17.91 -14.72 -20.51
C GLU A 200 17.68 -15.98 -21.35
N THR A 201 16.67 -15.97 -22.24
CA THR A 201 16.30 -17.13 -23.06
C THR A 201 17.29 -17.39 -24.20
N PHE A 202 17.67 -16.33 -24.94
CA PHE A 202 18.44 -16.45 -26.18
C PHE A 202 19.91 -16.05 -26.02
N GLY A 203 20.30 -15.45 -24.91
CA GLY A 203 21.59 -14.80 -24.74
C GLY A 203 21.69 -13.51 -25.59
N TYR A 204 22.77 -12.75 -25.38
CA TYR A 204 22.97 -11.47 -26.06
C TYR A 204 23.03 -11.63 -27.59
N ASP A 205 23.91 -12.51 -28.09
CA ASP A 205 24.12 -12.69 -29.54
C ASP A 205 22.87 -13.29 -30.20
N GLY A 206 22.22 -14.25 -29.53
CA GLY A 206 20.97 -14.83 -29.99
C GLY A 206 19.85 -13.82 -30.14
N LEU A 207 19.65 -12.95 -29.14
CA LEU A 207 18.64 -11.89 -29.18
C LEU A 207 18.96 -10.84 -30.24
N MET A 208 20.22 -10.42 -30.36
CA MET A 208 20.66 -9.44 -31.35
C MET A 208 20.54 -9.92 -32.80
N SER A 209 20.58 -11.23 -33.03
CA SER A 209 20.38 -11.85 -34.36
C SER A 209 18.91 -11.96 -34.76
N LYS A 210 17.97 -11.80 -33.83
CA LYS A 210 16.53 -11.92 -34.14
C LYS A 210 16.02 -10.67 -34.87
N SER A 211 15.18 -10.94 -35.87
CA SER A 211 14.46 -9.87 -36.59
C SER A 211 13.05 -10.34 -36.92
N TYR A 212 12.08 -9.43 -36.84
CA TYR A 212 10.68 -9.68 -37.12
C TYR A 212 10.09 -8.57 -37.96
N THR A 213 9.06 -8.90 -38.78
CA THR A 213 8.44 -7.95 -39.68
C THR A 213 7.14 -7.39 -39.08
N CYS A 214 7.02 -6.07 -39.06
CA CYS A 214 5.83 -5.34 -38.68
C CYS A 214 5.15 -4.75 -39.91
N ASN A 215 3.97 -5.27 -40.26
CA ASN A 215 3.11 -4.74 -41.34
C ASN A 215 1.88 -4.00 -40.73
N GLY A 216 2.04 -3.39 -39.55
CA GLY A 216 0.97 -2.67 -38.85
C GLY A 216 0.06 -3.57 -38.00
N ILE A 217 -0.21 -4.80 -38.42
CA ILE A 217 -1.00 -5.79 -37.69
C ILE A 217 -0.31 -7.15 -37.76
N TYR A 218 -0.19 -7.79 -36.61
CA TYR A 218 0.30 -9.18 -36.49
C TYR A 218 -0.81 -10.07 -35.97
N THR A 219 -1.06 -11.20 -36.62
CA THR A 219 -2.02 -12.23 -36.17
C THR A 219 -1.26 -13.36 -35.49
N THR A 220 -1.55 -13.58 -34.23
CA THR A 220 -0.90 -14.64 -33.41
C THR A 220 -1.40 -16.03 -33.83
N LYS A 221 -0.66 -17.08 -33.41
CA LYS A 221 -1.09 -18.48 -33.59
C LYS A 221 -2.47 -18.81 -32.99
N TYR A 222 -2.99 -17.97 -32.09
CA TYR A 222 -4.32 -18.10 -31.50
C TYR A 222 -5.36 -17.22 -32.18
N ASN A 223 -5.08 -16.72 -33.36
CA ASN A 223 -5.96 -15.84 -34.16
C ASN A 223 -6.29 -14.51 -33.47
N GLN A 224 -5.42 -14.03 -32.58
CA GLN A 224 -5.54 -12.71 -31.96
C GLN A 224 -4.77 -11.69 -32.78
N GLN A 225 -5.36 -10.52 -33.02
CA GLN A 225 -4.73 -9.43 -33.74
C GLN A 225 -4.03 -8.47 -32.79
N ILE A 226 -2.73 -8.27 -32.97
CA ILE A 226 -1.91 -7.29 -32.27
C ILE A 226 -1.65 -6.13 -33.21
N LYS A 227 -2.23 -4.97 -32.92
CA LYS A 227 -2.08 -3.76 -33.72
C LYS A 227 -0.86 -2.96 -33.28
N CYS A 228 -0.08 -2.50 -34.24
CA CYS A 228 0.92 -1.49 -34.01
C CYS A 228 0.25 -0.11 -33.83
N HIS A 229 0.94 0.84 -33.20
CA HIS A 229 0.51 2.24 -33.17
C HIS A 229 0.65 2.89 -34.57
N ASP A 230 1.63 2.43 -35.36
CA ASP A 230 1.73 2.74 -36.80
C ASP A 230 1.15 1.58 -37.62
N LEU A 231 -0.02 1.82 -38.21
CA LEU A 231 -0.72 0.82 -39.03
C LEU A 231 -0.08 0.59 -40.40
N SER A 232 0.83 1.48 -40.86
CA SER A 232 1.62 1.25 -42.06
C SER A 232 2.74 0.22 -41.85
N GLY A 233 3.09 0.00 -40.57
CA GLY A 233 4.14 -0.89 -40.15
C GLY A 233 5.53 -0.29 -40.19
N HIS A 234 6.45 -0.91 -39.45
CA HIS A 234 7.86 -0.48 -39.36
C HIS A 234 8.80 -1.28 -40.28
N GLY A 235 8.24 -2.26 -41.03
CA GLY A 235 9.06 -3.17 -41.80
C GLY A 235 9.78 -4.20 -40.93
N THR A 236 10.93 -4.68 -41.37
CA THR A 236 11.74 -5.65 -40.63
C THR A 236 12.65 -4.94 -39.62
N GLU A 237 12.49 -5.27 -38.34
CA GLU A 237 13.19 -4.65 -37.23
C GLU A 237 14.00 -5.69 -36.46
N ASN A 238 15.12 -5.30 -35.89
CA ASN A 238 15.83 -6.02 -34.84
C ASN A 238 15.34 -5.57 -33.46
N ILE A 239 15.88 -6.15 -32.37
CA ILE A 239 15.44 -5.84 -30.99
C ILE A 239 15.62 -4.34 -30.65
N LEU A 240 16.68 -3.69 -31.11
CA LEU A 240 16.92 -2.27 -30.83
C LEU A 240 15.88 -1.39 -31.52
N GLN A 241 15.63 -1.64 -32.79
CA GLN A 241 14.62 -0.92 -33.59
C GLN A 241 13.19 -1.18 -33.04
N GLY A 242 12.86 -2.44 -32.75
CA GLY A 242 11.56 -2.81 -32.19
C GLY A 242 11.31 -2.17 -30.81
N PHE A 243 12.36 -1.99 -30.02
CA PHE A 243 12.29 -1.29 -28.74
C PHE A 243 12.18 0.23 -28.92
N GLU A 244 13.00 0.83 -29.77
CA GLU A 244 12.98 2.26 -30.10
C GLU A 244 11.63 2.70 -30.65
N ASN A 245 11.09 1.92 -31.60
CA ASN A 245 9.78 2.17 -32.19
C ASN A 245 8.61 1.69 -31.31
N SER A 246 8.89 1.10 -30.16
CA SER A 246 7.86 0.52 -29.30
C SER A 246 6.87 -0.41 -30.06
N CYS A 247 7.39 -1.19 -31.02
CA CYS A 247 6.60 -1.96 -31.98
C CYS A 247 5.88 -3.14 -31.32
N ASN A 248 4.55 -3.12 -31.26
CA ASN A 248 3.77 -4.20 -30.66
C ASN A 248 3.88 -5.53 -31.43
N PRO A 249 3.78 -5.55 -32.79
CA PRO A 249 3.98 -6.78 -33.58
C PRO A 249 5.35 -7.42 -33.40
N PHE A 250 6.42 -6.62 -33.27
CA PHE A 250 7.76 -7.13 -33.00
C PHE A 250 7.79 -7.93 -31.69
N PHE A 251 7.32 -7.31 -30.59
CA PHE A 251 7.34 -7.95 -29.27
C PHE A 251 6.40 -9.15 -29.19
N ALA A 252 5.27 -9.12 -29.89
CA ALA A 252 4.37 -10.27 -29.96
C ALA A 252 5.03 -11.48 -30.63
N GLN A 253 5.80 -11.28 -31.69
CA GLN A 253 6.55 -12.34 -32.38
C GLN A 253 7.71 -12.83 -31.51
N LEU A 254 8.45 -11.91 -30.87
CA LEU A 254 9.53 -12.26 -29.94
C LEU A 254 9.04 -13.17 -28.81
N VAL A 255 7.90 -12.83 -28.17
CA VAL A 255 7.31 -13.66 -27.09
C VAL A 255 6.90 -15.04 -27.61
N GLN A 256 6.39 -15.15 -28.83
CA GLN A 256 6.01 -16.47 -29.38
C GLN A 256 7.20 -17.36 -29.74
N ASP A 257 8.38 -16.80 -29.90
CA ASP A 257 9.63 -17.53 -30.12
C ASP A 257 10.26 -18.01 -28.81
N MET A 258 9.86 -17.46 -27.68
CA MET A 258 10.30 -17.97 -26.37
C MET A 258 9.58 -19.29 -26.06
N PRO A 259 10.26 -20.24 -25.39
CA PRO A 259 9.71 -21.56 -25.05
C PRO A 259 8.56 -21.50 -24.04
#